data_53c929c52b0a0647682ff24724ee0db5
#
_entry.id   53c929c52b0a0647682ff24724ee0db5
#
_cell.length_a   1.000
_cell.length_b   1.000
_cell.length_c   1.000
_cell.angle_alpha   90.00
_cell.angle_beta   90.00
_cell.angle_gamma   90.00
#
_symmetry.space_group_name_H-M   'P 1'
#
loop_
_entity.id
_entity.type
_entity.pdbx_description
1 polymer ?
#
loop_
_entity_poly.entity_id
_entity_poly.type
_entity_poly.pdbx_seq_one_letter_code
_entity_poly.pdbx_strand_id
1 'polypeptide(L)'
;MKNILLTLLLFILFSCKSTGDKTDCEVLHVDLVERPVPTEELFSKISVIPLETNDSSFLVRPVKVIIKDNGYYIVDEGVPAVFSFDEEGHLLHKIGKKGQGPGEYREIYDAVIKEKENAVYMLSPFGS
;
A
#
# COMPACT_ATOMS: atom_id res chain seq x y z
N MET A 1 60.42 -7.19 -21.53
CA MET A 1 59.23 -7.88 -21.05
C MET A 1 58.97 -7.59 -19.57
N LYS A 2 59.98 -7.60 -18.68
CA LYS A 2 59.80 -7.36 -17.23
C LYS A 2 59.24 -5.96 -16.89
N ASN A 3 59.61 -4.91 -17.64
CA ASN A 3 59.15 -3.53 -17.40
C ASN A 3 57.70 -3.30 -17.90
N ILE A 4 57.25 -4.03 -18.91
CA ILE A 4 55.86 -3.94 -19.43
C ILE A 4 54.87 -4.58 -18.44
N LEU A 5 55.29 -5.66 -17.79
CA LEU A 5 54.46 -6.31 -16.75
C LEU A 5 54.29 -5.43 -15.52
N LEU A 6 55.37 -4.68 -15.15
CA LEU A 6 55.33 -3.76 -14.01
C LEU A 6 54.45 -2.54 -14.27
N THR A 7 54.46 -1.99 -15.49
CA THR A 7 53.58 -0.87 -15.88
C THR A 7 52.14 -1.31 -15.99
N LEU A 8 51.84 -2.51 -16.46
CA LEU A 8 50.47 -3.06 -16.50
C LEU A 8 49.90 -3.27 -15.09
N LEU A 9 50.73 -3.73 -14.15
CA LEU A 9 50.35 -3.91 -12.76
C LEU A 9 50.03 -2.57 -12.07
N LEU A 10 50.73 -1.48 -12.42
CA LEU A 10 50.51 -0.15 -11.87
C LEU A 10 49.19 0.46 -12.32
N PHE A 11 48.71 0.15 -13.55
CA PHE A 11 47.43 0.63 -14.06
C PHE A 11 46.22 0.00 -13.39
N ILE A 12 46.34 -1.20 -12.83
CA ILE A 12 45.25 -1.90 -12.15
C ILE A 12 44.93 -1.25 -10.78
N LEU A 13 45.89 -0.57 -10.17
CA LEU A 13 45.72 0.07 -8.86
C LEU A 13 44.94 1.40 -8.90
N PHE A 14 44.72 1.98 -10.09
CA PHE A 14 43.99 3.25 -10.24
C PHE A 14 42.49 3.07 -10.56
N SER A 15 41.98 1.83 -10.66
CA SER A 15 40.62 1.54 -11.13
C SER A 15 39.55 1.56 -10.04
N CYS A 16 39.84 2.04 -8.83
CA CYS A 16 38.83 2.11 -7.78
C CYS A 16 38.65 3.55 -7.30
N LYS A 17 38.04 4.42 -8.14
CA LYS A 17 37.33 5.61 -7.66
C LYS A 17 35.87 5.25 -7.55
N SER A 18 35.47 4.74 -6.40
CA SER A 18 34.09 4.78 -5.97
C SER A 18 33.72 6.25 -5.73
N THR A 19 33.14 6.90 -6.74
CA THR A 19 32.33 8.10 -6.54
C THR A 19 31.05 7.64 -5.87
N GLY A 20 31.12 7.45 -4.56
CA GLY A 20 29.90 7.42 -3.76
C GLY A 20 29.25 8.79 -3.89
N ASP A 21 28.16 8.87 -4.67
CA ASP A 21 27.23 9.97 -4.52
C ASP A 21 26.87 10.00 -3.03
N LYS A 22 27.34 11.04 -2.36
CA LYS A 22 26.80 11.39 -1.04
C LYS A 22 25.38 11.86 -1.32
N THR A 23 24.44 10.92 -1.36
CA THR A 23 23.04 11.26 -1.18
C THR A 23 23.00 11.99 0.14
N ASP A 24 22.70 13.27 0.08
CA ASP A 24 22.53 14.13 1.26
C ASP A 24 21.25 13.63 1.95
N CYS A 25 21.42 12.57 2.74
CA CYS A 25 20.31 12.01 3.48
C CYS A 25 20.02 12.99 4.61
N GLU A 26 18.87 13.63 4.56
CA GLU A 26 18.35 14.41 5.66
C GLU A 26 18.17 13.49 6.89
N VAL A 27 18.93 13.74 7.93
CA VAL A 27 18.86 12.96 9.17
C VAL A 27 17.71 13.52 9.99
N LEU A 28 16.61 12.77 10.06
CA LEU A 28 15.51 13.09 10.94
C LEU A 28 15.86 12.65 12.38
N HIS A 29 16.05 13.61 13.27
CA HIS A 29 16.20 13.35 14.70
C HIS A 29 14.81 13.17 15.31
N VAL A 30 14.49 11.93 15.68
CA VAL A 30 13.23 11.61 16.37
C VAL A 30 13.52 11.50 17.86
N ASP A 31 12.86 12.35 18.65
CA ASP A 31 12.88 12.23 20.10
C ASP A 31 11.78 11.24 20.53
N LEU A 32 12.19 10.13 21.12
CA LEU A 32 11.29 9.05 21.54
C LEU A 32 10.73 9.25 22.97
N VAL A 33 10.64 10.49 23.44
CA VAL A 33 9.99 10.77 24.71
C VAL A 33 8.48 10.57 24.58
N GLU A 34 7.94 9.58 25.26
CA GLU A 34 6.50 9.38 25.37
C GLU A 34 5.86 10.57 26.09
N ARG A 35 4.99 11.28 25.39
CA ARG A 35 4.09 12.26 25.99
C ARG A 35 2.67 12.05 25.44
N PRO A 36 1.64 12.15 26.28
CA PRO A 36 0.28 12.18 25.78
C PRO A 36 0.08 13.43 24.94
N VAL A 37 -0.33 13.23 23.68
CA VAL A 37 -0.70 14.34 22.78
C VAL A 37 -2.22 14.38 22.69
N PRO A 38 -2.86 15.50 23.06
CA PRO A 38 -4.30 15.66 22.91
C PRO A 38 -4.72 15.47 21.45
N THR A 39 -5.88 14.85 21.23
CA THR A 39 -6.42 14.60 19.88
C THR A 39 -6.55 15.88 19.05
N GLU A 40 -6.88 16.99 19.71
CA GLU A 40 -7.06 18.31 19.11
C GLU A 40 -5.76 18.90 18.55
N GLU A 41 -4.60 18.47 19.05
CA GLU A 41 -3.29 18.87 18.50
C GLU A 41 -2.96 18.10 17.21
N LEU A 42 -3.53 16.88 17.03
CA LEU A 42 -3.25 16.02 15.90
C LEU A 42 -4.26 16.19 14.76
N PHE A 43 -5.51 16.49 15.10
CA PHE A 43 -6.61 16.52 14.14
C PHE A 43 -7.41 17.82 14.25
N SER A 44 -7.54 18.53 13.14
CA SER A 44 -8.38 19.72 13.06
C SER A 44 -9.87 19.40 12.98
N LYS A 45 -10.21 18.18 12.50
CA LYS A 45 -11.58 17.69 12.35
C LYS A 45 -11.61 16.18 12.45
N ILE A 46 -12.62 15.64 13.15
CA ILE A 46 -12.97 14.22 13.16
C ILE A 46 -14.39 14.09 12.61
N SER A 47 -14.58 13.17 11.68
CA SER A 47 -15.89 12.82 11.13
C SER A 47 -16.13 11.33 11.28
N VAL A 48 -17.36 10.94 11.61
CA VAL A 48 -17.78 9.54 11.70
C VAL A 48 -18.79 9.29 10.57
N ILE A 49 -18.51 8.30 9.75
CA ILE A 49 -19.35 7.90 8.63
C ILE A 49 -19.88 6.50 8.93
N PRO A 50 -21.18 6.34 9.20
CA PRO A 50 -21.77 5.02 9.39
C PRO A 50 -21.84 4.31 8.05
N LEU A 51 -21.30 3.10 7.97
CA LEU A 51 -21.43 2.29 6.76
C LEU A 51 -22.72 1.49 6.78
N GLU A 52 -23.38 1.46 5.63
CA GLU A 52 -24.54 0.60 5.42
C GLU A 52 -24.18 -0.86 5.73
N THR A 53 -24.95 -1.49 6.63
CA THR A 53 -24.71 -2.86 7.06
C THR A 53 -25.95 -3.71 6.81
N ASN A 54 -25.84 -4.63 5.86
CA ASN A 54 -26.87 -5.62 5.53
C ASN A 54 -26.19 -6.93 5.08
N ASP A 55 -26.95 -7.92 4.65
CA ASP A 55 -26.42 -9.22 4.22
C ASP A 55 -25.41 -9.11 3.05
N SER A 56 -25.48 -8.05 2.26
CA SER A 56 -24.59 -7.80 1.11
C SER A 56 -23.36 -6.97 1.47
N SER A 57 -23.45 -6.13 2.50
CA SER A 57 -22.42 -5.17 2.93
C SER A 57 -21.75 -5.52 4.27
N PHE A 58 -22.01 -6.70 4.82
CA PHE A 58 -21.43 -7.12 6.09
C PHE A 58 -19.92 -7.33 5.96
N LEU A 59 -19.15 -6.51 6.67
CA LEU A 59 -17.70 -6.61 6.76
C LEU A 59 -17.32 -7.58 7.88
N VAL A 60 -16.41 -8.51 7.60
CA VAL A 60 -15.96 -9.56 8.54
C VAL A 60 -14.59 -9.24 9.11
N ARG A 61 -13.63 -8.92 8.24
CA ARG A 61 -12.26 -8.56 8.62
C ARG A 61 -11.71 -7.51 7.65
N PRO A 62 -12.11 -6.25 7.81
CA PRO A 62 -11.57 -5.16 7.01
C PRO A 62 -10.09 -4.92 7.39
N VAL A 63 -9.22 -4.87 6.38
CA VAL A 63 -7.77 -4.72 6.57
C VAL A 63 -7.22 -3.44 5.94
N LYS A 64 -7.94 -2.86 5.00
CA LYS A 64 -7.50 -1.64 4.32
C LYS A 64 -8.68 -0.79 3.92
N VAL A 65 -8.54 0.52 4.14
CA VAL A 65 -9.47 1.53 3.63
C VAL A 65 -8.73 2.40 2.63
N ILE A 66 -9.30 2.57 1.45
CA ILE A 66 -8.79 3.44 0.39
C ILE A 66 -9.81 4.55 0.20
N ILE A 67 -9.42 5.78 0.46
CA ILE A 67 -10.27 6.97 0.29
C ILE A 67 -10.06 7.52 -1.10
N LYS A 68 -11.15 7.82 -1.79
CA LYS A 68 -11.20 8.43 -3.11
C LYS A 68 -12.16 9.61 -3.11
N ASP A 69 -12.10 10.44 -4.18
CA ASP A 69 -12.88 11.67 -4.27
C ASP A 69 -14.40 11.45 -4.15
N ASN A 70 -14.88 10.27 -4.47
CA ASN A 70 -16.28 9.90 -4.51
C ASN A 70 -16.67 8.77 -3.54
N GLY A 71 -15.88 8.54 -2.49
CA GLY A 71 -16.22 7.56 -1.45
C GLY A 71 -15.07 6.68 -0.96
N TYR A 72 -15.41 5.49 -0.49
CA TYR A 72 -14.52 4.60 0.23
C TYR A 72 -14.49 3.21 -0.41
N TYR A 73 -13.29 2.64 -0.50
CA TYR A 73 -13.12 1.24 -0.86
C TYR A 73 -12.51 0.51 0.34
N ILE A 74 -13.16 -0.58 0.77
CA ILE A 74 -12.73 -1.36 1.92
C ILE A 74 -12.37 -2.76 1.45
N VAL A 75 -11.13 -3.15 1.71
CA VAL A 75 -10.65 -4.52 1.45
C VAL A 75 -10.96 -5.37 2.66
N ASP A 76 -11.73 -6.45 2.46
CA ASP A 76 -12.08 -7.39 3.52
C ASP A 76 -11.48 -8.77 3.22
N GLU A 77 -10.60 -9.25 4.11
CA GLU A 77 -10.00 -10.59 4.00
C GLU A 77 -10.92 -11.71 4.46
N GLY A 78 -11.86 -11.45 5.37
CA GLY A 78 -12.80 -12.45 5.88
C GLY A 78 -13.84 -12.86 4.83
N VAL A 79 -14.26 -11.88 4.03
CA VAL A 79 -15.04 -12.07 2.81
C VAL A 79 -14.19 -11.57 1.66
N PRO A 80 -13.37 -12.43 0.98
CA PRO A 80 -12.40 -11.97 -0.01
C PRO A 80 -13.05 -11.11 -1.09
N ALA A 81 -13.19 -9.83 -0.82
CA ALA A 81 -13.89 -8.84 -1.63
C ALA A 81 -13.39 -7.41 -1.31
N VAL A 82 -13.61 -6.52 -2.25
CA VAL A 82 -13.49 -5.07 -2.07
C VAL A 82 -14.90 -4.49 -2.09
N PHE A 83 -15.27 -3.80 -1.03
CA PHE A 83 -16.54 -3.10 -0.92
C PHE A 83 -16.33 -1.63 -1.26
N SER A 84 -17.20 -1.08 -2.09
CA SER A 84 -17.22 0.33 -2.47
C SER A 84 -18.44 1.00 -1.85
N PHE A 85 -18.21 2.10 -1.13
CA PHE A 85 -19.24 2.93 -0.50
C PHE A 85 -19.14 4.37 -1.02
N ASP A 86 -20.28 5.07 -1.06
CA ASP A 86 -20.31 6.50 -1.33
C ASP A 86 -19.80 7.33 -0.13
N GLU A 87 -19.83 8.67 -0.25
CA GLU A 87 -19.38 9.59 0.81
C GLU A 87 -20.25 9.50 2.07
N GLU A 88 -21.51 9.12 1.95
CA GLU A 88 -22.48 8.95 3.02
C GLU A 88 -22.39 7.57 3.67
N GLY A 89 -21.68 6.62 3.08
CA GLY A 89 -21.49 5.26 3.57
C GLY A 89 -22.48 4.24 3.05
N HIS A 90 -23.26 4.53 1.99
CA HIS A 90 -24.12 3.54 1.35
C HIS A 90 -23.32 2.62 0.45
N LEU A 91 -23.65 1.34 0.43
CA LEU A 91 -22.98 0.36 -0.43
C LEU A 91 -23.28 0.62 -1.91
N LEU A 92 -22.22 0.84 -2.70
CA LEU A 92 -22.30 0.94 -4.15
C LEU A 92 -22.05 -0.40 -4.84
N HIS A 93 -20.93 -1.04 -4.49
CA HIS A 93 -20.51 -2.28 -5.12
C HIS A 93 -19.78 -3.21 -4.16
N LYS A 94 -19.95 -4.52 -4.40
CA LYS A 94 -19.12 -5.58 -3.83
C LYS A 94 -18.38 -6.27 -4.98
N ILE A 95 -17.06 -6.17 -4.98
CA ILE A 95 -16.17 -6.65 -6.04
C ILE A 95 -15.39 -7.85 -5.51
N GLY A 96 -15.48 -8.98 -6.18
CA GLY A 96 -14.93 -10.24 -5.73
C GLY A 96 -15.93 -11.10 -4.98
N LYS A 97 -15.66 -12.40 -4.98
CA LYS A 97 -16.48 -13.43 -4.34
C LYS A 97 -15.57 -14.53 -3.82
N LYS A 98 -15.88 -15.07 -2.66
CA LYS A 98 -15.15 -16.21 -2.10
C LYS A 98 -15.43 -17.47 -2.91
N GLY A 99 -14.36 -18.14 -3.38
CA GLY A 99 -14.47 -19.38 -4.11
C GLY A 99 -13.17 -19.79 -4.81
N GLN A 100 -13.29 -20.65 -5.84
CA GLN A 100 -12.18 -21.21 -6.61
C GLN A 100 -12.44 -21.21 -8.12
N GLY A 101 -13.53 -20.62 -8.55
CA GLY A 101 -13.90 -20.47 -9.94
C GLY A 101 -13.35 -19.17 -10.55
N PRO A 102 -13.57 -18.95 -11.86
CA PRO A 102 -13.20 -17.70 -12.52
C PRO A 102 -13.84 -16.50 -11.85
N GLY A 103 -13.04 -15.49 -11.50
CA GLY A 103 -13.51 -14.29 -10.77
C GLY A 103 -13.82 -14.53 -9.29
N GLU A 104 -13.50 -15.71 -8.75
CA GLU A 104 -13.61 -16.02 -7.33
C GLU A 104 -12.22 -16.05 -6.68
N TYR A 105 -12.15 -15.67 -5.40
CA TYR A 105 -10.90 -15.55 -4.66
C TYR A 105 -10.97 -16.36 -3.36
N ARG A 106 -9.91 -17.11 -3.05
CA ARG A 106 -9.77 -17.75 -1.73
C ARG A 106 -9.39 -16.73 -0.68
N GLU A 107 -8.47 -15.87 -1.03
CA GLU A 107 -7.89 -14.82 -0.19
C GLU A 107 -7.55 -13.61 -1.05
N ILE A 108 -7.65 -12.43 -0.46
CA ILE A 108 -7.21 -11.16 -1.04
C ILE A 108 -6.29 -10.50 -0.02
N TYR A 109 -5.06 -10.19 -0.41
CA TYR A 109 -4.08 -9.55 0.47
C TYR A 109 -4.04 -8.03 0.32
N ASP A 110 -4.34 -7.53 -0.87
CA ASP A 110 -4.34 -6.11 -1.15
C ASP A 110 -5.20 -5.77 -2.36
N ALA A 111 -5.55 -4.49 -2.48
CA ALA A 111 -6.20 -3.97 -3.67
C ALA A 111 -5.69 -2.57 -4.03
N VAL A 112 -5.72 -2.26 -5.32
CA VAL A 112 -5.40 -0.93 -5.87
C VAL A 112 -6.54 -0.50 -6.78
N ILE A 113 -7.00 0.73 -6.58
CA ILE A 113 -8.06 1.34 -7.39
C ILE A 113 -7.41 2.23 -8.46
N LYS A 114 -7.68 1.92 -9.73
CA LYS A 114 -7.27 2.73 -10.88
C LYS A 114 -8.49 3.40 -11.51
N GLU A 115 -8.79 4.61 -11.06
CA GLU A 115 -9.96 5.38 -11.52
C GLU A 115 -9.95 5.63 -13.03
N LYS A 116 -8.79 5.99 -13.60
CA LYS A 116 -8.65 6.22 -15.04
C LYS A 116 -9.04 5.02 -15.91
N GLU A 117 -8.92 3.82 -15.35
CA GLU A 117 -9.24 2.55 -16.02
C GLU A 117 -10.60 2.01 -15.55
N ASN A 118 -11.24 2.67 -14.58
CA ASN A 118 -12.42 2.16 -13.87
C ASN A 118 -12.24 0.70 -13.41
N ALA A 119 -11.08 0.42 -12.82
CA ALA A 119 -10.66 -0.93 -12.49
C ALA A 119 -10.17 -1.06 -11.05
N VAL A 120 -10.49 -2.21 -10.45
CA VAL A 120 -9.96 -2.65 -9.16
C VAL A 120 -9.03 -3.82 -9.41
N TYR A 121 -7.76 -3.66 -9.04
CA TYR A 121 -6.76 -4.72 -9.10
C TYR A 121 -6.63 -5.34 -7.71
N MET A 122 -6.85 -6.63 -7.60
CA MET A 122 -6.76 -7.37 -6.36
C MET A 122 -5.55 -8.29 -6.39
N LEU A 123 -4.75 -8.28 -5.32
CA LEU A 123 -3.63 -9.17 -5.12
C LEU A 123 -4.10 -10.43 -4.39
N SER A 124 -4.08 -11.55 -5.08
CA SER A 124 -4.39 -12.87 -4.54
C SER A 124 -3.21 -13.82 -4.72
N PRO A 125 -2.80 -14.59 -3.69
CA PRO A 125 -1.65 -15.50 -3.80
C PRO A 125 -1.95 -16.75 -4.64
N PHE A 126 -3.23 -17.04 -4.87
CA PHE A 126 -3.65 -18.30 -5.54
C PHE A 126 -4.14 -18.12 -6.97
N GLY A 127 -4.05 -16.92 -7.53
CA GLY A 127 -4.63 -16.60 -8.82
C GLY A 127 -6.18 -16.65 -8.81
N SER A 128 -6.77 -16.17 -9.85
CA SER A 128 -8.21 -16.27 -10.13
C SER A 128 -8.46 -17.25 -11.26
#